data_27aec49dc00e5bcf2c4c355504de90f8
#
_entry.id   27aec49dc00e5bcf2c4c355504de90f8
#
_cell.length_a   1.000
_cell.length_b   1.000
_cell.length_c   1.000
_cell.angle_alpha   90.00
_cell.angle_beta   90.00
_cell.angle_gamma   90.00
#
_symmetry.space_group_name_H-M   'P 1'
#
loop_
_entity.id
_entity.type
_entity.pdbx_description
1 polymer ?
#
loop_
_entity_poly.entity_id
_entity_poly.type
_entity_poly.pdbx_seq_one_letter_code
_entity_poly.pdbx_strand_id
1 'polypeptide(L)'
;MSQPEIKTKVVGSYPVPAWLAANPSNPALRDAIMVVLKTQELAGIDLISDGELSRFDVSHPETNGMIDYFIRPMGGISSSLTREDLARFAAEQRMDFRTEPAGVVLGPLTEGTLNLPRDWQFFRELSSVDTMFTFTAPYMLARTLVDRQYGDIQAITMALAELLRKQV
;
A
#
# COMPACT_ATOMS: atom_id res chain seq x y z
N MET A 1 12.47 -35.07 17.83
CA MET A 1 12.19 -33.61 17.77
C MET A 1 12.47 -33.18 16.34
N SER A 2 11.46 -32.78 15.56
CA SER A 2 11.69 -32.20 14.23
C SER A 2 12.46 -30.88 14.40
N GLN A 3 13.53 -30.69 13.63
CA GLN A 3 14.20 -29.38 13.58
C GLN A 3 13.18 -28.31 13.14
N PRO A 4 13.22 -27.10 13.71
CA PRO A 4 12.37 -26.02 13.25
C PRO A 4 12.67 -25.74 11.77
N GLU A 5 11.65 -25.79 10.94
CA GLU A 5 11.74 -25.48 9.53
C GLU A 5 11.93 -23.97 9.36
N ILE A 6 13.02 -23.57 8.69
CA ILE A 6 13.29 -22.17 8.37
C ILE A 6 12.58 -21.86 7.03
N LYS A 7 11.54 -21.03 7.09
CA LYS A 7 10.83 -20.56 5.89
C LYS A 7 11.47 -19.30 5.32
N THR A 8 11.58 -19.26 3.99
CA THR A 8 12.13 -18.13 3.24
C THR A 8 11.03 -17.22 2.71
N LYS A 9 11.28 -15.91 2.65
CA LYS A 9 10.41 -14.92 2.01
C LYS A 9 11.21 -13.76 1.45
N VAL A 10 10.64 -13.07 0.45
CA VAL A 10 11.17 -11.81 -0.08
C VAL A 10 10.42 -10.64 0.55
N VAL A 11 11.13 -9.55 0.85
CA VAL A 11 10.56 -8.32 1.39
C VAL A 11 10.86 -7.14 0.47
N GLY A 12 9.86 -6.30 0.26
CA GLY A 12 9.94 -5.08 -0.54
C GLY A 12 9.28 -5.19 -1.90
N SER A 13 9.16 -4.02 -2.55
CA SER A 13 8.51 -3.89 -3.85
C SER A 13 9.37 -4.49 -4.97
N TYR A 14 8.76 -5.25 -5.83
CA TYR A 14 9.37 -5.66 -7.10
C TYR A 14 9.36 -4.47 -8.08
N PRO A 15 10.43 -4.25 -8.86
CA PRO A 15 10.42 -3.18 -9.85
C PRO A 15 9.25 -3.33 -10.84
N VAL A 16 8.54 -2.25 -11.10
CA VAL A 16 7.49 -2.25 -12.12
C VAL A 16 8.12 -2.59 -13.48
N PRO A 17 7.69 -3.64 -14.16
CA PRO A 17 8.24 -4.01 -15.47
C PRO A 17 8.08 -2.88 -16.48
N ALA A 18 9.12 -2.63 -17.29
CA ALA A 18 9.10 -1.54 -18.28
C ALA A 18 7.92 -1.62 -19.26
N TRP A 19 7.50 -2.83 -19.63
CA TRP A 19 6.35 -3.04 -20.51
C TRP A 19 5.02 -2.73 -19.83
N LEU A 20 4.87 -2.93 -18.51
CA LEU A 20 3.70 -2.50 -17.74
C LEU A 20 3.68 -0.98 -17.60
N ALA A 21 4.81 -0.36 -17.30
CA ALA A 21 4.92 1.10 -17.20
C ALA A 21 4.63 1.80 -18.55
N ALA A 22 5.06 1.20 -19.67
CA ALA A 22 4.84 1.74 -21.02
C ALA A 22 3.39 1.60 -21.52
N ASN A 23 2.67 0.57 -21.07
CA ASN A 23 1.28 0.31 -21.47
C ASN A 23 0.46 -0.22 -20.28
N PRO A 24 0.10 0.64 -19.32
CA PRO A 24 -0.65 0.25 -18.13
C PRO A 24 -2.03 -0.29 -18.50
N SER A 25 -2.32 -1.52 -18.04
CA SER A 25 -3.63 -2.15 -18.19
C SER A 25 -3.81 -3.26 -17.19
N ASN A 26 -5.05 -3.60 -16.83
CA ASN A 26 -5.33 -4.69 -15.91
C ASN A 26 -4.80 -6.06 -16.39
N PRO A 27 -4.89 -6.43 -17.68
CA PRO A 27 -4.23 -7.64 -18.18
C PRO A 27 -2.71 -7.60 -17.98
N ALA A 28 -2.04 -6.48 -18.34
CA ALA A 28 -0.61 -6.33 -18.17
C ALA A 28 -0.20 -6.40 -16.69
N LEU A 29 -0.96 -5.79 -15.79
CA LEU A 29 -0.73 -5.88 -14.34
C LEU A 29 -0.84 -7.32 -13.84
N ARG A 30 -1.87 -8.05 -14.26
CA ARG A 30 -2.02 -9.48 -13.93
C ARG A 30 -0.84 -10.31 -14.40
N ASP A 31 -0.38 -10.09 -15.63
CA ASP A 31 0.77 -10.79 -16.19
C ASP A 31 2.05 -10.46 -15.43
N ALA A 32 2.25 -9.19 -15.02
CA ALA A 32 3.39 -8.78 -14.21
C ALA A 32 3.39 -9.47 -12.84
N ILE A 33 2.25 -9.51 -12.16
CA ILE A 33 2.09 -10.23 -10.88
C ILE A 33 2.42 -11.71 -11.08
N MET A 34 1.90 -12.34 -12.14
CA MET A 34 2.19 -13.75 -12.43
C MET A 34 3.68 -14.01 -12.64
N VAL A 35 4.39 -13.13 -13.37
CA VAL A 35 5.85 -13.24 -13.56
C VAL A 35 6.57 -13.17 -12.21
N VAL A 36 6.20 -12.25 -11.33
CA VAL A 36 6.82 -12.11 -9.99
C VAL A 36 6.57 -13.33 -9.13
N LEU A 37 5.34 -13.82 -9.07
CA LEU A 37 5.00 -15.05 -8.33
C LEU A 37 5.81 -16.25 -8.86
N LYS A 38 5.83 -16.47 -10.17
CA LYS A 38 6.56 -17.59 -10.78
C LYS A 38 8.07 -17.47 -10.61
N THR A 39 8.63 -16.26 -10.59
CA THR A 39 10.05 -16.06 -10.31
C THR A 39 10.40 -16.51 -8.88
N GLN A 40 9.57 -16.18 -7.90
CA GLN A 40 9.76 -16.60 -6.51
C GLN A 40 9.54 -18.11 -6.34
N GLU A 41 8.52 -18.70 -6.97
CA GLU A 41 8.29 -20.15 -6.98
C GLU A 41 9.49 -20.92 -7.54
N LEU A 42 10.02 -20.49 -8.69
CA LEU A 42 11.20 -21.11 -9.32
C LEU A 42 12.47 -20.96 -8.49
N ALA A 43 12.56 -19.88 -7.69
CA ALA A 43 13.65 -19.69 -6.74
C ALA A 43 13.50 -20.51 -5.45
N GLY A 44 12.39 -21.24 -5.27
CA GLY A 44 12.14 -22.06 -4.10
C GLY A 44 11.81 -21.24 -2.83
N ILE A 45 11.21 -20.07 -2.97
CA ILE A 45 10.75 -19.26 -1.85
C ILE A 45 9.48 -19.87 -1.26
N ASP A 46 9.44 -20.04 0.06
CA ASP A 46 8.33 -20.72 0.77
C ASP A 46 7.09 -19.86 0.95
N LEU A 47 7.28 -18.54 1.12
CA LEU A 47 6.19 -17.58 1.32
C LEU A 47 6.37 -16.42 0.34
N ILE A 48 5.57 -16.43 -0.72
CA ILE A 48 5.70 -15.52 -1.85
C ILE A 48 4.71 -14.34 -1.76
N SER A 49 5.00 -13.27 -2.48
CA SER A 49 4.14 -12.10 -2.62
C SER A 49 4.00 -11.69 -4.08
N ASP A 50 3.01 -10.85 -4.36
CA ASP A 50 2.86 -10.20 -5.67
C ASP A 50 3.95 -9.16 -5.98
N GLY A 51 4.94 -9.00 -5.09
CA GLY A 51 5.96 -7.96 -5.19
C GLY A 51 5.40 -6.55 -5.05
N GLU A 52 4.25 -6.40 -4.37
CA GLU A 52 3.50 -5.15 -4.19
C GLU A 52 2.96 -4.54 -5.51
N LEU A 53 2.95 -5.33 -6.60
CA LEU A 53 2.45 -4.86 -7.90
C LEU A 53 0.93 -4.65 -7.93
N SER A 54 0.15 -5.33 -7.07
CA SER A 54 -1.29 -5.04 -6.91
C SER A 54 -1.58 -3.58 -6.52
N ARG A 55 -0.59 -2.88 -5.98
CA ARG A 55 -0.66 -1.46 -5.63
C ARG A 55 -0.40 -0.51 -6.80
N PHE A 56 -0.05 -1.04 -7.96
CA PHE A 56 0.16 -0.24 -9.17
C PHE A 56 -1.19 0.19 -9.74
N ASP A 57 -1.45 1.49 -9.73
CA ASP A 57 -2.66 2.05 -10.31
C ASP A 57 -2.47 2.22 -11.83
N VAL A 58 -3.14 1.38 -12.61
CA VAL A 58 -3.06 1.42 -14.09
C VAL A 58 -3.63 2.70 -14.68
N SER A 59 -4.51 3.39 -13.95
CA SER A 59 -5.09 4.67 -14.35
C SER A 59 -4.25 5.86 -13.93
N HIS A 60 -3.45 5.67 -12.89
CA HIS A 60 -2.59 6.70 -12.29
C HIS A 60 -1.20 6.13 -11.94
N PRO A 61 -0.42 5.74 -12.99
CA PRO A 61 0.87 5.05 -12.80
C PRO A 61 1.94 5.90 -12.08
N GLU A 62 1.70 7.21 -11.95
CA GLU A 62 2.54 8.14 -11.20
C GLU A 62 2.37 8.04 -9.67
N THR A 63 1.37 7.30 -9.19
CA THR A 63 1.05 7.24 -7.76
C THR A 63 1.99 6.34 -6.97
N ASN A 64 2.17 6.68 -5.70
CA ASN A 64 3.01 5.90 -4.80
C ASN A 64 2.23 4.72 -4.20
N GLY A 65 2.57 3.49 -4.60
CA GLY A 65 1.93 2.27 -4.12
C GLY A 65 2.10 2.00 -2.62
N MET A 66 3.09 2.62 -1.96
CA MET A 66 3.27 2.48 -0.52
C MET A 66 2.29 3.35 0.29
N ILE A 67 1.88 4.49 -0.25
CA ILE A 67 1.06 5.48 0.47
C ILE A 67 -0.29 5.68 -0.22
N ASP A 68 -0.27 6.12 -1.48
CA ASP A 68 -1.48 6.56 -2.19
C ASP A 68 -2.46 5.42 -2.43
N TYR A 69 -1.97 4.19 -2.62
CA TYR A 69 -2.78 2.98 -2.71
C TYR A 69 -3.69 2.77 -1.48
N PHE A 70 -3.18 3.07 -0.27
CA PHE A 70 -3.96 2.95 0.95
C PHE A 70 -4.82 4.17 1.21
N ILE A 71 -4.29 5.38 0.98
CA ILE A 71 -4.95 6.64 1.37
C ILE A 71 -6.08 7.03 0.44
N ARG A 72 -5.89 6.93 -0.88
CA ARG A 72 -6.88 7.38 -1.87
C ARG A 72 -8.25 6.71 -1.75
N PRO A 73 -8.35 5.39 -1.45
CA PRO A 73 -9.65 4.74 -1.28
C PRO A 73 -10.37 5.10 0.01
N MET A 74 -9.66 5.60 1.04
CA MET A 74 -10.24 5.87 2.35
C MET A 74 -11.20 7.07 2.32
N GLY A 75 -12.32 6.96 3.03
CA GLY A 75 -13.23 8.07 3.27
C GLY A 75 -12.74 8.98 4.40
N GLY A 76 -13.20 10.23 4.41
CA GLY A 76 -12.78 11.24 5.38
C GLY A 76 -11.53 12.00 4.98
N ILE A 77 -10.89 11.65 3.85
CA ILE A 77 -9.67 12.27 3.32
C ILE A 77 -9.97 12.99 2.02
N SER A 78 -9.49 14.22 1.90
CA SER A 78 -9.55 15.03 0.67
C SER A 78 -8.18 15.04 -0.02
N SER A 79 -8.15 14.86 -1.32
CA SER A 79 -6.96 15.05 -2.15
C SER A 79 -6.73 16.52 -2.53
N SER A 80 -7.69 17.40 -2.28
CA SER A 80 -7.56 18.85 -2.55
C SER A 80 -6.71 19.50 -1.46
N LEU A 81 -5.53 19.99 -1.83
CA LEU A 81 -4.57 20.62 -0.94
C LEU A 81 -4.63 22.15 -1.08
N THR A 82 -4.68 22.85 0.04
CA THR A 82 -4.51 24.31 0.09
C THR A 82 -3.04 24.67 0.29
N ARG A 83 -2.68 25.95 0.05
CA ARG A 83 -1.33 26.44 0.37
C ARG A 83 -1.00 26.32 1.86
N GLU A 84 -2.00 26.48 2.71
CA GLU A 84 -1.86 26.30 4.16
C GLU A 84 -1.54 24.85 4.52
N ASP A 85 -2.20 23.86 3.87
CA ASP A 85 -1.93 22.44 4.08
C ASP A 85 -0.49 22.07 3.71
N LEU A 86 -0.02 22.60 2.57
CA LEU A 86 1.36 22.40 2.12
C LEU A 86 2.36 23.02 3.11
N ALA A 87 2.12 24.25 3.55
CA ALA A 87 2.97 24.93 4.51
C ALA A 87 3.00 24.21 5.87
N ARG A 88 1.84 23.77 6.36
CA ARG A 88 1.72 23.00 7.61
C ARG A 88 2.47 21.66 7.49
N PHE A 89 2.25 20.93 6.41
CA PHE A 89 2.94 19.66 6.17
C PHE A 89 4.45 19.85 6.13
N ALA A 90 4.95 20.84 5.41
CA ALA A 90 6.37 21.16 5.34
C ALA A 90 6.98 21.51 6.70
N ALA A 91 6.23 22.21 7.56
CA ALA A 91 6.67 22.60 8.90
C ALA A 91 6.69 21.41 9.89
N GLU A 92 5.73 20.49 9.78
CA GLU A 92 5.57 19.32 10.67
C GLU A 92 6.27 18.06 10.15
N GLN A 93 6.56 18.02 8.87
CA GLN A 93 7.15 16.89 8.16
C GLN A 93 8.62 16.68 8.57
N ARG A 94 8.93 15.45 8.98
CA ARG A 94 10.29 15.02 9.34
C ARG A 94 10.79 13.83 8.51
N MET A 95 10.14 13.61 7.36
CA MET A 95 10.47 12.47 6.49
C MET A 95 10.90 12.98 5.12
N ASP A 96 12.11 12.64 4.69
CA ASP A 96 12.73 13.17 3.48
C ASP A 96 12.18 12.57 2.17
N PHE A 97 11.37 11.51 2.25
CA PHE A 97 10.90 10.78 1.08
C PHE A 97 9.62 11.36 0.44
N ARG A 98 8.97 12.35 1.08
CA ARG A 98 7.74 12.96 0.56
C ARG A 98 7.67 14.44 0.88
N THR A 99 7.50 15.25 -0.15
CA THR A 99 7.45 16.72 -0.04
C THR A 99 6.03 17.28 0.09
N GLU A 100 5.02 16.50 -0.32
CA GLU A 100 3.60 16.90 -0.28
C GLU A 100 2.78 15.86 0.49
N PRO A 101 1.70 16.27 1.19
CA PRO A 101 0.83 15.33 1.89
C PRO A 101 0.08 14.43 0.90
N ALA A 102 -0.24 13.22 1.34
CA ALA A 102 -1.09 12.31 0.59
C ALA A 102 -2.56 12.74 0.57
N GLY A 103 -2.94 13.61 1.50
CA GLY A 103 -4.27 14.19 1.62
C GLY A 103 -4.47 14.91 2.93
N VAL A 104 -5.66 15.51 3.08
CA VAL A 104 -6.09 16.21 4.28
C VAL A 104 -7.26 15.46 4.91
N VAL A 105 -7.14 15.11 6.17
CA VAL A 105 -8.22 14.47 6.94
C VAL A 105 -9.20 15.53 7.40
N LEU A 106 -10.40 15.52 6.84
CA LEU A 106 -11.46 16.49 7.10
C LEU A 106 -12.63 15.92 7.90
N GLY A 107 -12.66 14.61 8.10
CA GLY A 107 -13.73 13.93 8.80
C GLY A 107 -13.29 12.55 9.32
N PRO A 108 -14.19 11.82 9.99
CA PRO A 108 -13.89 10.47 10.48
C PRO A 108 -13.41 9.57 9.35
N LEU A 109 -12.31 8.84 9.59
CA LEU A 109 -11.76 7.90 8.63
C LEU A 109 -12.68 6.69 8.49
N THR A 110 -12.91 6.29 7.25
CA THR A 110 -13.66 5.08 6.89
C THR A 110 -12.90 4.28 5.83
N GLU A 111 -13.26 3.01 5.67
CA GLU A 111 -12.60 2.13 4.69
C GLU A 111 -12.79 2.61 3.25
N GLY A 112 -13.91 3.33 2.99
CA GLY A 112 -14.24 3.79 1.64
C GLY A 112 -14.32 2.61 0.67
N THR A 113 -13.47 2.60 -0.36
CA THR A 113 -13.38 1.51 -1.34
C THR A 113 -12.15 0.61 -1.14
N LEU A 114 -11.38 0.82 -0.06
CA LEU A 114 -10.22 -0.02 0.27
C LEU A 114 -10.66 -1.46 0.58
N ASN A 115 -10.05 -2.43 -0.10
CA ASN A 115 -10.38 -3.84 0.08
C ASN A 115 -9.13 -4.72 -0.11
N LEU A 116 -8.28 -4.75 0.92
CA LEU A 116 -7.03 -5.51 0.90
C LEU A 116 -7.26 -7.03 0.79
N PRO A 117 -8.30 -7.65 1.40
CA PRO A 117 -8.61 -9.06 1.21
C PRO A 117 -8.86 -9.43 -0.25
N ARG A 118 -9.60 -8.58 -0.99
CA ARG A 118 -9.86 -8.78 -2.42
C ARG A 118 -8.57 -8.75 -3.23
N ASP A 119 -7.70 -7.80 -2.95
CA ASP A 119 -6.45 -7.62 -3.69
C ASP A 119 -5.49 -8.78 -3.40
N TRP A 120 -5.43 -9.25 -2.14
CA TRP A 120 -4.70 -10.47 -1.79
C TRP A 120 -5.28 -11.71 -2.47
N GLN A 121 -6.59 -11.88 -2.47
CA GLN A 121 -7.28 -13.00 -3.07
C GLN A 121 -7.01 -13.11 -4.57
N PHE A 122 -6.95 -11.96 -5.25
CA PHE A 122 -6.67 -11.87 -6.68
C PHE A 122 -5.34 -12.55 -7.06
N PHE A 123 -4.25 -12.26 -6.36
CA PHE A 123 -2.97 -12.89 -6.72
C PHE A 123 -2.76 -14.25 -6.06
N ARG A 124 -3.40 -14.52 -4.91
CA ARG A 124 -3.36 -15.84 -4.29
C ARG A 124 -3.87 -16.94 -5.23
N GLU A 125 -4.89 -16.64 -6.02
CA GLU A 125 -5.46 -17.57 -7.01
C GLU A 125 -4.49 -17.88 -8.18
N LEU A 126 -3.44 -17.10 -8.36
CA LEU A 126 -2.43 -17.28 -9.40
C LEU A 126 -1.28 -18.22 -8.99
N SER A 127 -1.24 -18.68 -7.75
CA SER A 127 -0.18 -19.53 -7.21
C SER A 127 -0.73 -20.68 -6.37
N SER A 128 0.02 -21.78 -6.33
CA SER A 128 -0.21 -22.90 -5.42
C SER A 128 0.68 -22.86 -4.16
N VAL A 129 1.60 -21.90 -4.09
CA VAL A 129 2.50 -21.68 -2.94
C VAL A 129 1.82 -20.73 -1.94
N ASP A 130 2.20 -20.84 -0.67
CA ASP A 130 1.70 -19.95 0.36
C ASP A 130 2.04 -18.49 0.03
N THR A 131 1.03 -17.61 0.14
CA THR A 131 1.18 -16.20 -0.23
C THR A 131 1.04 -15.29 0.99
N MET A 132 1.75 -14.17 0.97
CA MET A 132 1.62 -13.10 1.95
C MET A 132 1.25 -11.78 1.27
N PHE A 133 0.54 -10.94 2.00
CA PHE A 133 0.29 -9.54 1.65
C PHE A 133 0.94 -8.63 2.70
N THR A 134 1.60 -7.57 2.25
CA THR A 134 2.17 -6.55 3.14
C THR A 134 1.32 -5.29 3.09
N PHE A 135 1.32 -4.51 4.14
CA PHE A 135 0.66 -3.21 4.16
C PHE A 135 1.46 -2.18 4.95
N THR A 136 1.27 -0.91 4.59
CA THR A 136 1.98 0.18 5.24
C THR A 136 1.44 0.40 6.65
N ALA A 137 2.36 0.53 7.61
CA ALA A 137 2.01 0.71 9.02
C ALA A 137 1.16 1.98 9.24
N PRO A 138 0.18 1.94 10.18
CA PRO A 138 -0.70 3.08 10.46
C PRO A 138 0.03 4.38 10.75
N TYR A 139 1.12 4.33 11.52
CA TYR A 139 1.93 5.50 11.84
C TYR A 139 2.59 6.10 10.58
N MET A 140 3.08 5.27 9.67
CA MET A 140 3.64 5.75 8.41
C MET A 140 2.58 6.48 7.58
N LEU A 141 1.37 5.91 7.47
CA LEU A 141 0.26 6.56 6.77
C LEU A 141 -0.14 7.88 7.45
N ALA A 142 -0.26 7.90 8.79
CA ALA A 142 -0.58 9.11 9.55
C ALA A 142 0.43 10.24 9.28
N ARG A 143 1.72 9.90 9.20
CA ARG A 143 2.80 10.88 8.92
C ARG A 143 2.74 11.49 7.52
N THR A 144 1.99 10.91 6.60
CA THR A 144 1.82 11.43 5.22
C THR A 144 0.57 12.30 5.04
N LEU A 145 -0.21 12.49 6.09
CA LEU A 145 -1.47 13.24 6.06
C LEU A 145 -1.37 14.57 6.82
N VAL A 146 -2.15 15.56 6.39
CA VAL A 146 -2.47 16.72 7.20
C VAL A 146 -3.74 16.41 7.98
N ASP A 147 -3.65 16.40 9.30
CA ASP A 147 -4.80 16.10 10.14
C ASP A 147 -5.53 17.40 10.58
N ARG A 148 -6.83 17.49 10.26
CA ARG A 148 -7.75 18.54 10.73
C ARG A 148 -8.92 17.99 11.56
N GLN A 149 -8.92 16.66 11.84
CA GLN A 149 -10.04 15.97 12.48
C GLN A 149 -9.70 15.44 13.88
N TYR A 150 -8.54 14.81 14.04
CA TYR A 150 -8.20 14.06 15.26
C TYR A 150 -7.37 14.88 16.26
N GLY A 151 -6.62 15.86 15.78
CA GLY A 151 -5.90 16.82 16.60
C GLY A 151 -4.48 16.42 17.02
N ASP A 152 -4.15 15.13 16.98
CA ASP A 152 -2.80 14.65 17.27
C ASP A 152 -2.45 13.36 16.51
N ILE A 153 -1.14 13.11 16.39
CA ILE A 153 -0.60 11.99 15.63
C ILE A 153 -0.97 10.62 16.23
N GLN A 154 -1.16 10.52 17.52
CA GLN A 154 -1.55 9.28 18.18
C GLN A 154 -3.00 8.93 17.84
N ALA A 155 -3.91 9.90 17.94
CA ALA A 155 -5.33 9.70 17.66
C ALA A 155 -5.56 9.28 16.21
N ILE A 156 -4.96 9.97 15.23
CA ILE A 156 -5.07 9.58 13.81
C ILE A 156 -4.42 8.22 13.53
N THR A 157 -3.27 7.91 14.17
CA THR A 157 -2.62 6.61 14.03
C THR A 157 -3.51 5.48 14.53
N MET A 158 -4.18 5.66 15.67
CA MET A 158 -5.11 4.69 16.23
C MET A 158 -6.35 4.51 15.34
N ALA A 159 -6.88 5.59 14.77
CA ALA A 159 -7.99 5.52 13.84
C ALA A 159 -7.61 4.73 12.57
N LEU A 160 -6.43 4.95 12.01
CA LEU A 160 -5.90 4.17 10.88
C LEU A 160 -5.65 2.71 11.26
N ALA A 161 -5.13 2.44 12.46
CA ALA A 161 -4.92 1.08 12.93
C ALA A 161 -6.25 0.30 13.04
N GLU A 162 -7.28 0.93 13.60
CA GLU A 162 -8.61 0.31 13.70
C GLU A 162 -9.25 0.06 12.33
N LEU A 163 -9.07 1.00 11.38
CA LEU A 163 -9.51 0.84 10.01
C LEU A 163 -8.80 -0.34 9.34
N LEU A 164 -7.47 -0.39 9.39
CA LEU A 164 -6.68 -1.46 8.78
C LEU A 164 -6.91 -2.82 9.45
N ARG A 165 -7.19 -2.86 10.76
CA ARG A 165 -7.56 -4.08 11.48
C ARG A 165 -8.79 -4.78 10.86
N LYS A 166 -9.72 -4.02 10.28
CA LYS A 166 -10.90 -4.57 9.60
C LYS A 166 -10.59 -5.18 8.25
N GLN A 167 -9.40 -4.89 7.71
CA GLN A 167 -8.94 -5.35 6.40
C GLN A 167 -8.07 -6.62 6.49
N VAL A 168 -7.84 -7.15 7.70
CA VAL A 168 -6.97 -8.32 7.94
C VAL A 168 -7.71 -9.54 8.46
#